data_d38ccb651811948204bd0e17a5aa771d
#
_entry.id   d38ccb651811948204bd0e17a5aa771d
#
_cell.length_a   1.000
_cell.length_b   1.000
_cell.length_c   1.000
_cell.angle_alpha   90.00
_cell.angle_beta   90.00
_cell.angle_gamma   90.00
#
_symmetry.space_group_name_H-M   'P 1'
#
loop_
_entity.id
_entity.type
_entity.pdbx_description
1 polymer ?
#
loop_
_entity_poly.entity_id
_entity_poly.type
_entity_poly.pdbx_seq_one_letter_code
_entity_poly.pdbx_strand_id
1 'polypeptide(L)'
;MRVGINCGHTVSGTIGCGVVGFLDESVETREVGYALEKIFRENGHIVVDCTDDYSKSVSENLRKICAKANAQTLDLFISIHFNSGGGTGVEVWTYKGEVFDAAEDTAQAIADLGYKNRGIKDGSHLYVVHRSNAKAMLVECCFADSQDDVEKYRNLGAETFARAIYKGVVGEHPANTNKESEEDMAKIAELEKQVATLTGKVESLEKQVEWLEKQNFVYNYVDGNMPDWAKPSVQKLMDKGVISGEGEGLGLTNDLLKTICYLDRLGLIK
;
A
#
# COMPACT_ATOMS: atom_id res chain seq x y z
N MET A 1 -7.60 30.62 -6.77
CA MET A 1 -7.56 30.12 -8.16
C MET A 1 -8.71 29.16 -8.41
N ARG A 2 -9.03 28.87 -9.69
CA ARG A 2 -9.97 27.83 -10.11
C ARG A 2 -9.21 26.72 -10.81
N VAL A 3 -9.20 25.53 -10.24
CA VAL A 3 -8.45 24.39 -10.77
C VAL A 3 -9.39 23.30 -11.25
N GLY A 4 -9.10 22.71 -12.40
CA GLY A 4 -9.69 21.46 -12.84
C GLY A 4 -8.83 20.29 -12.40
N ILE A 5 -9.42 19.28 -11.78
CA ILE A 5 -8.70 18.07 -11.36
C ILE A 5 -9.34 16.87 -12.03
N ASN A 6 -8.52 16.01 -12.60
CA ASN A 6 -8.91 14.75 -13.21
C ASN A 6 -8.10 13.61 -12.57
N CYS A 7 -8.79 12.64 -12.00
CA CYS A 7 -8.22 11.34 -11.68
C CYS A 7 -8.12 10.55 -12.99
N GLY A 8 -6.92 10.25 -13.44
CA GLY A 8 -6.68 9.59 -14.70
C GLY A 8 -7.45 8.27 -14.83
N HIS A 9 -7.79 7.95 -16.08
CA HIS A 9 -8.50 6.72 -16.41
C HIS A 9 -9.94 6.63 -15.90
N THR A 10 -10.67 5.60 -16.33
CA THR A 10 -11.95 5.17 -15.75
C THR A 10 -11.71 4.31 -14.50
N VAL A 11 -12.76 3.93 -13.77
CA VAL A 11 -12.59 3.05 -12.60
C VAL A 11 -11.99 1.70 -13.00
N SER A 12 -11.28 1.09 -12.06
CA SER A 12 -10.63 -0.21 -12.24
C SER A 12 -11.59 -1.27 -12.78
N GLY A 13 -11.08 -2.10 -13.69
CA GLY A 13 -11.84 -3.19 -14.32
C GLY A 13 -12.82 -2.75 -15.39
N THR A 14 -12.86 -1.47 -15.79
CA THR A 14 -13.70 -0.97 -16.88
C THR A 14 -12.89 -0.58 -18.13
N ILE A 15 -13.58 -0.29 -19.24
CA ILE A 15 -12.93 0.14 -20.48
C ILE A 15 -12.22 1.48 -20.25
N GLY A 16 -10.92 1.52 -20.48
CA GLY A 16 -10.10 2.72 -20.30
C GLY A 16 -9.49 2.84 -18.90
N CYS A 17 -9.61 1.79 -18.07
CA CYS A 17 -8.85 1.74 -16.81
C CYS A 17 -7.35 1.77 -17.09
N GLY A 18 -6.63 2.24 -16.07
CA GLY A 18 -5.18 2.38 -16.10
C GLY A 18 -4.42 1.07 -15.98
N VAL A 19 -3.15 1.19 -15.81
CA VAL A 19 -2.24 0.07 -15.61
C VAL A 19 -2.49 -0.59 -14.24
N VAL A 20 -2.38 -1.91 -14.21
CA VAL A 20 -2.33 -2.70 -12.97
C VAL A 20 -0.97 -3.37 -12.89
N GLY A 21 -0.12 -2.85 -12.01
CA GLY A 21 1.22 -3.35 -11.72
C GLY A 21 1.31 -3.79 -10.26
N PHE A 22 2.29 -3.24 -9.54
CA PHE A 22 2.33 -3.36 -8.07
C PHE A 22 1.26 -2.52 -7.39
N LEU A 23 0.65 -1.56 -8.10
CA LEU A 23 -0.56 -0.84 -7.72
C LEU A 23 -1.55 -0.82 -8.88
N ASP A 24 -2.82 -0.47 -8.58
CA ASP A 24 -3.85 -0.21 -9.57
C ASP A 24 -3.95 1.30 -9.79
N GLU A 25 -3.52 1.76 -10.96
CA GLU A 25 -3.47 3.19 -11.28
C GLU A 25 -4.83 3.86 -11.15
N SER A 26 -5.91 3.20 -11.60
CA SER A 26 -7.25 3.78 -11.52
C SER A 26 -7.74 4.00 -10.10
N VAL A 27 -7.31 3.17 -9.15
CA VAL A 27 -7.61 3.33 -7.73
C VAL A 27 -6.78 4.48 -7.16
N GLU A 28 -5.47 4.44 -7.35
CA GLU A 28 -4.56 5.38 -6.72
C GLU A 28 -4.68 6.81 -7.26
N THR A 29 -5.02 6.99 -8.55
CA THR A 29 -5.30 8.33 -9.10
C THR A 29 -6.48 8.98 -8.40
N ARG A 30 -7.48 8.20 -7.95
CA ARG A 30 -8.62 8.69 -7.20
C ARG A 30 -8.28 9.02 -5.76
N GLU A 31 -7.48 8.18 -5.10
CA GLU A 31 -7.01 8.47 -3.75
C GLU A 31 -6.21 9.80 -3.71
N VAL A 32 -5.28 9.99 -4.63
CA VAL A 32 -4.50 11.24 -4.73
C VAL A 32 -5.37 12.40 -5.19
N GLY A 33 -6.19 12.21 -6.22
CA GLY A 33 -7.00 13.26 -6.82
C GLY A 33 -8.06 13.81 -5.88
N TYR A 34 -8.79 12.95 -5.18
CA TYR A 34 -9.82 13.40 -4.21
C TYR A 34 -9.19 14.07 -2.97
N ALA A 35 -8.05 13.57 -2.50
CA ALA A 35 -7.29 14.26 -1.47
C ALA A 35 -6.84 15.65 -1.93
N LEU A 36 -6.35 15.77 -3.17
CA LEU A 36 -5.95 17.04 -3.76
C LEU A 36 -7.13 18.02 -3.89
N GLU A 37 -8.28 17.55 -4.36
CA GLU A 37 -9.49 18.35 -4.44
C GLU A 37 -9.92 18.90 -3.07
N LYS A 38 -9.89 18.03 -2.05
CA LYS A 38 -10.18 18.41 -0.67
C LYS A 38 -9.24 19.51 -0.20
N ILE A 39 -7.92 19.34 -0.39
CA ILE A 39 -6.91 20.33 0.02
C ILE A 39 -7.15 21.67 -0.68
N PHE A 40 -7.39 21.69 -1.99
CA PHE A 40 -7.67 22.94 -2.71
C PHE A 40 -8.92 23.65 -2.16
N ARG A 41 -10.03 22.92 -1.91
CA ARG A 41 -11.27 23.50 -1.36
C ARG A 41 -11.07 24.04 0.04
N GLU A 42 -10.39 23.34 0.92
CA GLU A 42 -10.08 23.76 2.29
C GLU A 42 -9.22 25.02 2.33
N ASN A 43 -8.41 25.26 1.30
CA ASN A 43 -7.60 26.48 1.17
C ASN A 43 -8.27 27.58 0.32
N GLY A 44 -9.60 27.53 0.15
CA GLY A 44 -10.38 28.59 -0.47
C GLY A 44 -10.31 28.66 -2.00
N HIS A 45 -9.83 27.61 -2.66
CA HIS A 45 -9.83 27.53 -4.11
C HIS A 45 -11.12 26.91 -4.66
N ILE A 46 -11.45 27.22 -5.91
CA ILE A 46 -12.58 26.61 -6.61
C ILE A 46 -12.05 25.38 -7.37
N VAL A 47 -12.66 24.23 -7.10
CA VAL A 47 -12.29 22.96 -7.75
C VAL A 47 -13.41 22.50 -8.68
N VAL A 48 -13.03 22.19 -9.91
CA VAL A 48 -13.88 21.55 -10.92
C VAL A 48 -13.41 20.09 -11.04
N ASP A 49 -14.24 19.14 -10.60
CA ASP A 49 -13.99 17.71 -10.84
C ASP A 49 -14.21 17.41 -12.33
N CYS A 50 -13.12 17.07 -12.99
CA CYS A 50 -13.09 16.70 -14.40
C CYS A 50 -13.06 15.19 -14.63
N THR A 51 -13.07 14.37 -13.58
CA THR A 51 -12.99 12.91 -13.65
C THR A 51 -14.22 12.32 -14.36
N ASP A 52 -14.00 11.31 -15.18
CA ASP A 52 -15.04 10.49 -15.80
C ASP A 52 -14.80 9.01 -15.47
N ASP A 53 -15.66 8.44 -14.64
CA ASP A 53 -15.51 7.10 -14.10
C ASP A 53 -15.91 5.99 -15.09
N TYR A 54 -16.83 6.31 -16.00
CA TYR A 54 -17.41 5.31 -16.91
C TYR A 54 -17.58 5.87 -18.32
N SER A 55 -16.96 5.19 -19.26
CA SER A 55 -17.11 5.47 -20.68
C SER A 55 -17.09 4.18 -21.51
N LYS A 56 -17.70 4.24 -22.69
CA LYS A 56 -17.75 3.11 -23.62
C LYS A 56 -16.46 2.91 -24.41
N SER A 57 -15.54 3.88 -24.34
CA SER A 57 -14.24 3.84 -24.99
C SER A 57 -13.28 4.85 -24.36
N VAL A 58 -11.97 4.64 -24.51
CA VAL A 58 -10.92 5.59 -24.12
C VAL A 58 -11.15 6.96 -24.74
N SER A 59 -11.50 7.02 -26.03
CA SER A 59 -11.77 8.29 -26.72
C SER A 59 -12.98 9.03 -26.16
N GLU A 60 -14.01 8.33 -25.68
CA GLU A 60 -15.16 8.95 -25.04
C GLU A 60 -14.76 9.51 -23.67
N ASN A 61 -14.02 8.74 -22.87
CA ASN A 61 -13.50 9.17 -21.56
C ASN A 61 -12.70 10.48 -21.71
N LEU A 62 -11.69 10.49 -22.58
CA LEU A 62 -10.84 11.67 -22.80
C LEU A 62 -11.64 12.90 -23.25
N ARG A 63 -12.65 12.72 -24.11
CA ARG A 63 -13.52 13.82 -24.56
C ARG A 63 -14.37 14.37 -23.42
N LYS A 64 -14.93 13.51 -22.57
CA LYS A 64 -15.73 13.94 -21.41
C LYS A 64 -14.90 14.72 -20.39
N ILE A 65 -13.68 14.23 -20.10
CA ILE A 65 -12.72 14.93 -19.22
C ILE A 65 -12.46 16.34 -19.75
N CYS A 66 -12.05 16.46 -21.02
CA CYS A 66 -11.78 17.76 -21.63
C CYS A 66 -13.04 18.63 -21.74
N ALA A 67 -14.22 18.04 -21.97
CA ALA A 67 -15.48 18.80 -22.01
C ALA A 67 -15.80 19.43 -20.65
N LYS A 68 -15.61 18.69 -19.55
CA LYS A 68 -15.77 19.22 -18.17
C LYS A 68 -14.76 20.35 -17.91
N ALA A 69 -13.48 20.15 -18.22
CA ALA A 69 -12.44 21.16 -18.03
C ALA A 69 -12.72 22.41 -18.84
N ASN A 70 -13.11 22.28 -20.12
CA ASN A 70 -13.32 23.38 -21.05
C ASN A 70 -14.67 24.10 -20.87
N ALA A 71 -15.61 23.53 -20.11
CA ALA A 71 -16.87 24.18 -19.74
C ALA A 71 -16.69 25.31 -18.72
N GLN A 72 -15.52 25.43 -18.14
CA GLN A 72 -15.15 26.42 -17.14
C GLN A 72 -13.90 27.18 -17.57
N THR A 73 -13.76 28.42 -17.10
CA THR A 73 -12.46 29.11 -17.18
C THR A 73 -11.61 28.65 -16.02
N LEU A 74 -10.61 27.85 -16.29
CA LEU A 74 -9.68 27.33 -15.29
C LEU A 74 -8.36 28.10 -15.32
N ASP A 75 -7.75 28.32 -14.17
CA ASP A 75 -6.38 28.84 -14.08
C ASP A 75 -5.36 27.73 -14.37
N LEU A 76 -5.67 26.50 -13.98
CA LEU A 76 -4.85 25.31 -14.23
C LEU A 76 -5.73 24.06 -14.34
N PHE A 77 -5.35 23.15 -15.24
CA PHE A 77 -5.92 21.80 -15.32
C PHE A 77 -4.85 20.77 -14.96
N ILE A 78 -5.17 19.91 -13.99
CA ILE A 78 -4.27 18.89 -13.43
C ILE A 78 -4.86 17.50 -13.68
N SER A 79 -4.13 16.63 -14.35
CA SER A 79 -4.47 15.22 -14.53
C SER A 79 -3.50 14.34 -13.73
N ILE A 80 -4.03 13.49 -12.85
CA ILE A 80 -3.24 12.64 -11.96
C ILE A 80 -3.10 11.25 -12.57
N HIS A 81 -1.88 10.75 -12.66
CA HIS A 81 -1.52 9.47 -13.23
C HIS A 81 -0.41 8.76 -12.45
N PHE A 82 -0.21 7.48 -12.75
CA PHE A 82 0.93 6.68 -12.33
C PHE A 82 1.55 6.02 -13.56
N ASN A 83 2.83 6.22 -13.75
CA ASN A 83 3.55 5.78 -14.94
C ASN A 83 3.76 4.26 -14.99
N SER A 84 4.15 3.75 -16.16
CA SER A 84 4.60 2.37 -16.35
C SER A 84 5.61 2.30 -17.50
N GLY A 85 6.39 1.22 -17.56
CA GLY A 85 7.39 1.02 -18.62
C GLY A 85 8.81 0.84 -18.10
N GLY A 86 8.98 0.39 -16.85
CA GLY A 86 10.26 0.01 -16.26
C GLY A 86 11.13 1.20 -15.82
N GLY A 87 10.51 2.35 -15.57
CA GLY A 87 11.18 3.52 -15.01
C GLY A 87 11.01 3.64 -13.51
N THR A 88 11.52 4.75 -12.92
CA THR A 88 11.33 5.14 -11.52
C THR A 88 11.28 6.66 -11.40
N GLY A 89 10.49 7.16 -10.44
CA GLY A 89 10.42 8.58 -10.12
C GLY A 89 9.21 9.31 -10.71
N VAL A 90 9.21 10.63 -10.62
CA VAL A 90 8.12 11.53 -11.04
C VAL A 90 8.41 12.18 -12.37
N GLU A 91 7.37 12.31 -13.21
CA GLU A 91 7.37 13.11 -14.45
C GLU A 91 6.17 14.04 -14.46
N VAL A 92 6.33 15.23 -15.04
CA VAL A 92 5.20 16.12 -15.32
C VAL A 92 5.17 16.42 -16.82
N TRP A 93 4.03 16.17 -17.46
CA TRP A 93 3.82 16.33 -18.88
C TRP A 93 3.03 17.60 -19.15
N THR A 94 3.57 18.48 -19.99
CA THR A 94 2.95 19.75 -20.38
C THR A 94 2.87 19.85 -21.90
N TYR A 95 2.02 20.74 -22.41
CA TYR A 95 1.93 20.94 -23.85
C TYR A 95 3.25 21.50 -24.41
N LYS A 96 3.82 20.80 -25.39
CA LYS A 96 5.14 21.11 -25.99
C LYS A 96 6.30 21.16 -25.01
N GLY A 97 6.17 20.53 -23.86
CA GLY A 97 7.19 20.58 -22.83
C GLY A 97 7.35 21.98 -22.20
N GLU A 98 6.30 22.83 -22.25
CA GLU A 98 6.33 24.14 -21.64
C GLU A 98 6.68 24.04 -20.16
N VAL A 99 7.72 24.74 -19.74
CA VAL A 99 8.10 24.85 -18.33
C VAL A 99 7.38 26.03 -17.71
N PHE A 100 6.69 25.79 -16.60
CA PHE A 100 6.08 26.82 -15.78
C PHE A 100 6.11 26.43 -14.31
N ASP A 101 6.12 27.41 -13.41
CA ASP A 101 6.38 27.24 -11.97
C ASP A 101 5.58 26.08 -11.36
N ALA A 102 4.27 26.03 -11.56
CA ALA A 102 3.43 24.99 -10.97
C ALA A 102 3.81 23.56 -11.44
N ALA A 103 4.28 23.39 -12.68
CA ALA A 103 4.70 22.08 -13.18
C ALA A 103 6.08 21.69 -12.65
N GLU A 104 7.03 22.63 -12.66
CA GLU A 104 8.40 22.40 -12.19
C GLU A 104 8.42 22.16 -10.68
N ASP A 105 7.73 23.02 -9.90
CA ASP A 105 7.62 22.91 -8.46
C ASP A 105 6.86 21.64 -8.03
N THR A 106 5.85 21.20 -8.79
CA THR A 106 5.17 19.92 -8.54
C THR A 106 6.12 18.74 -8.72
N ALA A 107 6.88 18.72 -9.81
CA ALA A 107 7.87 17.66 -10.03
C ALA A 107 8.92 17.64 -8.90
N GLN A 108 9.37 18.81 -8.47
CA GLN A 108 10.34 18.92 -7.38
C GLN A 108 9.74 18.53 -6.03
N ALA A 109 8.52 18.98 -5.71
CA ALA A 109 7.87 18.66 -4.45
C ALA A 109 7.62 17.15 -4.26
N ILE A 110 7.27 16.43 -5.34
CA ILE A 110 7.18 14.97 -5.30
C ILE A 110 8.58 14.33 -5.20
N ALA A 111 9.57 14.88 -5.89
CA ALA A 111 10.95 14.38 -5.78
C ALA A 111 11.51 14.52 -4.37
N ASP A 112 11.17 15.59 -3.65
CA ASP A 112 11.55 15.82 -2.26
C ASP A 112 11.00 14.75 -1.30
N LEU A 113 9.99 13.99 -1.71
CA LEU A 113 9.49 12.79 -1.01
C LEU A 113 10.41 11.57 -1.18
N GLY A 114 11.53 11.70 -1.88
CA GLY A 114 12.52 10.65 -2.10
C GLY A 114 12.38 9.95 -3.47
N TYR A 115 11.71 10.59 -4.43
CA TYR A 115 11.59 10.11 -5.81
C TYR A 115 12.62 10.77 -6.73
N LYS A 116 13.00 10.07 -7.79
CA LYS A 116 13.82 10.67 -8.84
C LYS A 116 13.01 11.71 -9.61
N ASN A 117 13.48 12.97 -9.63
CA ASN A 117 12.90 13.99 -10.51
C ASN A 117 13.34 13.71 -11.97
N ARG A 118 12.38 13.40 -12.82
CA ARG A 118 12.59 13.16 -14.26
C ARG A 118 12.25 14.40 -15.10
N GLY A 119 11.76 15.47 -14.47
CA GLY A 119 11.49 16.78 -15.03
C GLY A 119 10.26 16.83 -15.92
N ILE A 120 10.17 17.93 -16.66
CA ILE A 120 9.05 18.21 -17.57
C ILE A 120 9.24 17.46 -18.87
N LYS A 121 8.14 16.91 -19.40
CA LYS A 121 8.08 16.15 -20.66
C LYS A 121 7.13 16.81 -21.66
N ASP A 122 7.37 16.58 -22.95
CA ASP A 122 6.45 17.00 -24.01
C ASP A 122 5.21 16.09 -24.06
N GLY A 123 4.11 16.59 -23.54
CA GLY A 123 2.79 15.97 -23.50
C GLY A 123 1.90 16.29 -24.70
N SER A 124 2.42 16.80 -25.81
CA SER A 124 1.64 17.18 -27.00
C SER A 124 0.81 16.03 -27.58
N HIS A 125 1.21 14.78 -27.33
CA HIS A 125 0.50 13.57 -27.73
C HIS A 125 -0.61 13.16 -26.74
N LEU A 126 -0.60 13.70 -25.52
CA LEU A 126 -1.58 13.38 -24.46
C LEU A 126 -2.83 14.23 -24.66
N TYR A 127 -3.96 13.56 -24.90
CA TYR A 127 -5.21 14.22 -25.28
C TYR A 127 -5.64 15.30 -24.28
N VAL A 128 -5.61 15.01 -22.98
CA VAL A 128 -6.02 15.94 -21.92
C VAL A 128 -5.14 17.18 -21.82
N VAL A 129 -3.84 17.03 -22.09
CA VAL A 129 -2.87 18.13 -22.13
C VAL A 129 -3.08 18.98 -23.39
N HIS A 130 -3.27 18.34 -24.55
CA HIS A 130 -3.39 19.02 -25.83
C HIS A 130 -4.74 19.69 -26.04
N ARG A 131 -5.84 19.16 -25.48
CA ARG A 131 -7.22 19.61 -25.73
C ARG A 131 -7.82 20.45 -24.61
N SER A 132 -7.09 20.66 -23.54
CA SER A 132 -7.49 21.64 -22.52
C SER A 132 -7.36 23.07 -23.07
N ASN A 133 -8.35 23.92 -22.79
CA ASN A 133 -8.27 25.35 -23.06
C ASN A 133 -7.46 26.09 -21.99
N ALA A 134 -7.33 25.51 -20.81
CA ALA A 134 -6.48 26.01 -19.74
C ALA A 134 -5.06 25.51 -19.88
N LYS A 135 -4.11 26.19 -19.24
CA LYS A 135 -2.78 25.63 -18.99
C LYS A 135 -2.95 24.27 -18.30
N ALA A 136 -2.31 23.23 -18.81
CA ALA A 136 -2.53 21.87 -18.37
C ALA A 136 -1.22 21.18 -18.00
N MET A 137 -1.27 20.38 -16.95
CA MET A 137 -0.21 19.43 -16.63
C MET A 137 -0.80 18.05 -16.29
N LEU A 138 -0.09 16.98 -16.73
CA LEU A 138 -0.36 15.63 -16.33
C LEU A 138 0.81 15.18 -15.43
N VAL A 139 0.48 14.75 -14.24
CA VAL A 139 1.43 14.38 -13.20
C VAL A 139 1.50 12.86 -13.10
N GLU A 140 2.62 12.29 -13.50
CA GLU A 140 2.97 10.89 -13.26
C GLU A 140 3.64 10.81 -11.88
N CYS A 141 2.85 10.47 -10.87
CA CYS A 141 3.28 10.51 -9.46
C CYS A 141 4.49 9.61 -9.19
N CYS A 142 4.47 8.39 -9.68
CA CYS A 142 5.56 7.42 -9.67
C CYS A 142 5.26 6.28 -10.65
N PHE A 143 6.12 5.26 -10.71
CA PHE A 143 5.92 4.12 -11.61
C PHE A 143 5.16 2.98 -10.92
N ALA A 144 3.99 2.63 -11.45
CA ALA A 144 3.12 1.55 -10.97
C ALA A 144 3.76 0.16 -11.09
N ASP A 145 4.71 -0.01 -12.00
CA ASP A 145 5.46 -1.24 -12.26
C ASP A 145 6.85 -1.25 -11.61
N SER A 146 7.18 -0.24 -10.78
CA SER A 146 8.37 -0.20 -9.95
C SER A 146 8.03 -0.55 -8.50
N GLN A 147 8.56 -1.68 -8.02
CA GLN A 147 8.34 -2.09 -6.63
C GLN A 147 8.83 -1.03 -5.64
N ASP A 148 10.03 -0.48 -5.86
CA ASP A 148 10.62 0.54 -4.97
C ASP A 148 9.77 1.81 -4.90
N ASP A 149 9.24 2.27 -6.04
CA ASP A 149 8.37 3.45 -6.08
C ASP A 149 7.05 3.19 -5.36
N VAL A 150 6.45 2.02 -5.58
CA VAL A 150 5.17 1.65 -4.98
C VAL A 150 5.30 1.42 -3.47
N GLU A 151 6.37 0.82 -2.99
CA GLU A 151 6.62 0.66 -1.55
C GLU A 151 6.75 2.02 -0.86
N LYS A 152 7.48 2.97 -1.46
CA LYS A 152 7.56 4.35 -0.96
C LYS A 152 6.19 5.03 -0.96
N TYR A 153 5.43 4.91 -2.06
CA TYR A 153 4.09 5.47 -2.17
C TYR A 153 3.17 4.97 -1.06
N ARG A 154 3.13 3.66 -0.82
CA ARG A 154 2.32 3.05 0.24
C ARG A 154 2.70 3.52 1.64
N ASN A 155 3.99 3.72 1.89
CA ASN A 155 4.48 4.21 3.17
C ASN A 155 4.13 5.69 3.41
N LEU A 156 4.12 6.51 2.35
CA LEU A 156 3.82 7.94 2.42
C LEU A 156 2.32 8.23 2.38
N GLY A 157 1.56 7.44 1.61
CA GLY A 157 0.13 7.59 1.40
C GLY A 157 -0.25 8.67 0.38
N ALA A 158 -1.44 8.54 -0.19
CA ALA A 158 -1.97 9.39 -1.24
C ALA A 158 -2.06 10.88 -0.84
N GLU A 159 -2.42 11.16 0.41
CA GLU A 159 -2.53 12.52 0.92
C GLU A 159 -1.19 13.28 0.89
N THR A 160 -0.06 12.59 1.14
CA THR A 160 1.27 13.19 1.06
C THR A 160 1.58 13.64 -0.38
N PHE A 161 1.22 12.86 -1.38
CA PHE A 161 1.35 13.24 -2.79
C PHE A 161 0.44 14.40 -3.14
N ALA A 162 -0.81 14.38 -2.70
CA ALA A 162 -1.74 15.48 -2.91
C ALA A 162 -1.22 16.79 -2.30
N ARG A 163 -0.63 16.76 -1.12
CA ARG A 163 0.02 17.92 -0.49
C ARG A 163 1.24 18.40 -1.26
N ALA A 164 2.05 17.49 -1.79
CA ALA A 164 3.21 17.83 -2.62
C ALA A 164 2.77 18.52 -3.93
N ILE A 165 1.73 18.00 -4.60
CA ILE A 165 1.16 18.61 -5.80
C ILE A 165 0.57 20.00 -5.47
N TYR A 166 -0.19 20.11 -4.38
CA TYR A 166 -0.74 21.40 -3.94
C TYR A 166 0.37 22.42 -3.69
N LYS A 167 1.41 22.04 -2.94
CA LYS A 167 2.57 22.89 -2.67
C LYS A 167 3.22 23.39 -3.96
N GLY A 168 3.43 22.50 -4.93
CA GLY A 168 4.00 22.88 -6.22
C GLY A 168 3.12 23.85 -7.01
N VAL A 169 1.79 23.70 -6.93
CA VAL A 169 0.85 24.55 -7.67
C VAL A 169 0.72 25.95 -7.06
N VAL A 170 0.72 26.06 -5.74
CA VAL A 170 0.46 27.36 -5.07
C VAL A 170 1.71 28.02 -4.48
N GLY A 171 2.85 27.31 -4.48
CA GLY A 171 4.10 27.80 -3.89
C GLY A 171 4.11 27.85 -2.35
N GLU A 172 3.06 27.34 -1.70
CA GLU A 172 2.87 27.38 -0.27
C GLU A 172 2.64 25.99 0.29
N HIS A 173 3.05 25.76 1.53
CA HIS A 173 2.53 24.61 2.26
C HIS A 173 1.03 24.79 2.44
N PRO A 174 0.18 23.78 2.13
CA PRO A 174 -1.24 23.88 2.46
C PRO A 174 -1.33 24.32 3.92
N ALA A 175 -2.13 25.35 4.17
CA ALA A 175 -2.38 25.75 5.55
C ALA A 175 -2.75 24.49 6.29
N ASN A 176 -1.99 24.16 7.32
CA ASN A 176 -2.26 23.01 8.15
C ASN A 176 -3.58 23.36 8.88
N THR A 177 -4.72 23.06 8.21
CA THR A 177 -6.06 23.20 8.80
C THR A 177 -6.25 22.16 9.90
N ASN A 178 -5.38 21.17 9.98
CA ASN A 178 -5.04 20.52 11.22
C ASN A 178 -4.12 21.45 12.05
N LYS A 179 -4.65 22.54 12.61
CA LYS A 179 -4.40 22.69 14.03
C LYS A 179 -4.92 21.38 14.61
N GLU A 180 -3.99 20.45 14.82
CA GLU A 180 -4.26 19.35 15.73
C GLU A 180 -4.85 20.02 16.94
N SER A 181 -6.18 19.89 17.09
CA SER A 181 -6.82 20.44 18.27
C SER A 181 -6.15 19.75 19.45
N GLU A 182 -6.11 20.36 20.62
CA GLU A 182 -5.61 19.68 21.82
C GLU A 182 -6.32 18.32 21.97
N GLU A 183 -7.52 18.19 21.43
CA GLU A 183 -8.32 16.97 21.36
C GLU A 183 -7.77 15.93 20.38
N ASP A 184 -7.25 16.34 19.21
CA ASP A 184 -6.63 15.44 18.24
C ASP A 184 -5.28 14.94 18.74
N MET A 185 -4.47 15.80 19.39
CA MET A 185 -3.23 15.42 20.04
C MET A 185 -3.47 14.43 21.20
N ALA A 186 -4.51 14.66 22.01
CA ALA A 186 -4.90 13.74 23.07
C ALA A 186 -5.35 12.37 22.50
N LYS A 187 -6.06 12.38 21.37
CA LYS A 187 -6.51 11.16 20.70
C LYS A 187 -5.36 10.38 20.05
N ILE A 188 -4.38 11.07 19.47
CA ILE A 188 -3.15 10.46 18.93
C ILE A 188 -2.38 9.79 20.07
N ALA A 189 -2.14 10.49 21.17
CA ALA A 189 -1.45 9.93 22.35
C ALA A 189 -2.18 8.72 22.94
N GLU A 190 -3.53 8.73 22.97
CA GLU A 190 -4.32 7.58 23.43
C GLU A 190 -4.22 6.41 22.44
N LEU A 191 -4.24 6.65 21.12
CA LEU A 191 -4.06 5.63 20.10
C LEU A 191 -2.65 5.00 20.15
N GLU A 192 -1.61 5.80 20.33
CA GLU A 192 -0.25 5.31 20.52
C GLU A 192 -0.11 4.39 21.72
N LYS A 193 -0.76 4.75 22.84
CA LYS A 193 -0.83 3.92 24.04
C LYS A 193 -1.58 2.61 23.80
N GLN A 194 -2.67 2.65 23.04
CA GLN A 194 -3.42 1.45 22.66
C GLN A 194 -2.59 0.54 21.75
N VAL A 195 -1.87 1.09 20.77
CA VAL A 195 -0.95 0.35 19.91
C VAL A 195 0.14 -0.33 20.73
N ALA A 196 0.80 0.38 21.64
CA ALA A 196 1.81 -0.21 22.52
C ALA A 196 1.24 -1.35 23.38
N THR A 197 0.00 -1.18 23.90
CA THR A 197 -0.68 -2.20 24.68
C THR A 197 -1.01 -3.44 23.83
N LEU A 198 -1.48 -3.24 22.61
CA LEU A 198 -1.80 -4.34 21.69
C LEU A 198 -0.53 -5.08 21.24
N THR A 199 0.55 -4.37 20.97
CA THR A 199 1.85 -4.97 20.64
C THR A 199 2.32 -5.89 21.78
N GLY A 200 2.27 -5.43 23.04
CA GLY A 200 2.63 -6.27 24.19
C GLY A 200 1.72 -7.50 24.36
N LYS A 201 0.43 -7.39 24.01
CA LYS A 201 -0.49 -8.55 24.04
C LYS A 201 -0.15 -9.55 22.93
N VAL A 202 0.19 -9.08 21.73
CA VAL A 202 0.60 -9.95 20.61
C VAL A 202 1.85 -10.73 20.99
N GLU A 203 2.89 -10.07 21.51
CA GLU A 203 4.12 -10.75 21.97
C GLU A 203 3.84 -11.79 23.07
N SER A 204 2.90 -11.49 23.97
CA SER A 204 2.49 -12.44 25.03
C SER A 204 1.75 -13.64 24.44
N LEU A 205 0.85 -13.42 23.48
CA LEU A 205 0.12 -14.49 22.79
C LEU A 205 1.05 -15.36 21.95
N GLU A 206 2.02 -14.79 21.26
CA GLU A 206 3.03 -15.53 20.50
C GLU A 206 3.81 -16.49 21.40
N LYS A 207 4.23 -16.02 22.57
CA LYS A 207 4.90 -16.87 23.57
C LYS A 207 3.98 -17.99 24.10
N GLN A 208 2.68 -17.70 24.28
CA GLN A 208 1.70 -18.70 24.71
C GLN A 208 1.45 -19.75 23.62
N VAL A 209 1.37 -19.31 22.34
CA VAL A 209 1.23 -20.21 21.19
C VAL A 209 2.46 -21.12 21.09
N GLU A 210 3.66 -20.57 21.15
CA GLU A 210 4.91 -21.35 21.12
C GLU A 210 4.96 -22.38 22.28
N TRP A 211 4.50 -21.98 23.48
CA TRP A 211 4.42 -22.89 24.62
C TRP A 211 3.41 -24.00 24.38
N LEU A 212 2.20 -23.68 23.85
CA LEU A 212 1.17 -24.68 23.53
C LEU A 212 1.60 -25.62 22.41
N GLU A 213 2.26 -25.12 21.39
CA GLU A 213 2.82 -25.95 20.31
C GLU A 213 3.82 -26.98 20.85
N LYS A 214 4.71 -26.53 21.76
CA LYS A 214 5.66 -27.42 22.43
C LYS A 214 4.98 -28.46 23.32
N GLN A 215 3.86 -28.14 23.93
CA GLN A 215 3.08 -29.09 24.77
C GLN A 215 2.28 -30.09 23.94
N ASN A 216 1.74 -29.64 22.81
CA ASN A 216 0.91 -30.44 21.90
C ASN A 216 1.71 -31.14 20.80
N PHE A 217 3.05 -31.03 20.84
CA PHE A 217 3.88 -31.70 19.84
C PHE A 217 3.73 -33.22 19.97
N VAL A 218 3.36 -33.85 18.85
CA VAL A 218 3.14 -35.31 18.80
C VAL A 218 4.28 -35.96 18.02
N TYR A 219 4.95 -36.92 18.63
CA TYR A 219 6.02 -37.69 18.01
C TYR A 219 5.44 -38.94 17.36
N ASN A 220 5.46 -38.96 16.05
CA ASN A 220 4.91 -40.06 15.26
C ASN A 220 5.95 -41.11 14.85
N TYR A 221 7.23 -40.75 14.96
CA TYR A 221 8.36 -41.63 14.54
C TYR A 221 9.50 -41.51 15.55
N VAL A 222 10.28 -42.58 15.66
CA VAL A 222 11.56 -42.58 16.40
C VAL A 222 12.66 -42.04 15.49
N ASP A 223 12.67 -40.75 15.30
CA ASP A 223 13.56 -40.03 14.37
C ASP A 223 14.33 -38.89 15.05
N GLY A 224 14.89 -37.95 14.25
CA GLY A 224 15.61 -36.79 14.73
C GLY A 224 14.78 -35.81 15.57
N ASN A 225 13.45 -35.81 15.41
CA ASN A 225 12.54 -34.91 16.12
C ASN A 225 12.21 -35.40 17.53
N MET A 226 12.25 -36.74 17.77
CA MET A 226 12.05 -37.32 19.09
C MET A 226 13.23 -37.02 20.01
N PRO A 227 13.01 -36.57 21.25
CA PRO A 227 14.10 -36.37 22.21
C PRO A 227 14.94 -37.62 22.43
N ASP A 228 16.26 -37.52 22.43
CA ASP A 228 17.19 -38.66 22.53
C ASP A 228 16.98 -39.47 23.82
N TRP A 229 16.59 -38.80 24.91
CA TRP A 229 16.29 -39.47 26.18
C TRP A 229 15.08 -40.42 26.11
N ALA A 230 14.16 -40.22 25.15
CA ALA A 230 12.96 -41.03 25.00
C ALA A 230 13.11 -42.19 24.02
N LYS A 231 13.97 -42.05 22.99
CA LYS A 231 14.13 -43.01 21.92
C LYS A 231 14.38 -44.46 22.37
N PRO A 232 15.25 -44.73 23.33
CA PRO A 232 15.51 -46.13 23.75
C PRO A 232 14.29 -46.80 24.35
N SER A 233 13.54 -46.07 25.19
CA SER A 233 12.35 -46.64 25.89
C SER A 233 11.19 -46.85 24.91
N VAL A 234 11.01 -45.92 23.99
CA VAL A 234 9.98 -46.02 22.91
C VAL A 234 10.32 -47.19 21.98
N GLN A 235 11.59 -47.30 21.52
CA GLN A 235 12.03 -48.41 20.66
C GLN A 235 11.79 -49.78 21.31
N LYS A 236 12.08 -49.87 22.61
CA LYS A 236 11.86 -51.09 23.36
C LYS A 236 10.39 -51.55 23.40
N LEU A 237 9.43 -50.56 23.48
CA LEU A 237 8.01 -50.85 23.37
C LEU A 237 7.58 -51.25 21.97
N MET A 238 8.16 -50.61 20.96
CA MET A 238 7.93 -51.00 19.55
C MET A 238 8.42 -52.40 19.24
N ASP A 239 9.65 -52.72 19.67
CA ASP A 239 10.24 -54.07 19.45
C ASP A 239 9.41 -55.15 20.13
N LYS A 240 8.71 -54.83 21.17
CA LYS A 240 7.77 -55.73 21.88
C LYS A 240 6.36 -55.76 21.31
N GLY A 241 6.07 -54.93 20.33
CA GLY A 241 4.74 -54.81 19.73
C GLY A 241 3.70 -54.21 20.66
N VAL A 242 4.11 -53.53 21.77
CA VAL A 242 3.20 -52.87 22.72
C VAL A 242 2.64 -51.56 22.14
N ILE A 243 3.47 -50.87 21.35
CA ILE A 243 3.06 -49.70 20.56
C ILE A 243 3.42 -49.96 19.11
N SER A 244 2.46 -49.76 18.25
CA SER A 244 2.63 -49.77 16.79
C SER A 244 1.89 -48.58 16.25
N GLY A 245 2.51 -47.82 15.34
CA GLY A 245 1.81 -46.70 14.71
C GLY A 245 0.59 -47.18 13.91
N GLU A 246 -0.57 -46.60 14.13
CA GLU A 246 -1.75 -46.80 13.29
C GLU A 246 -1.80 -45.67 12.26
N GLY A 247 -1.59 -46.01 10.96
CA GLY A 247 -1.78 -45.10 9.82
C GLY A 247 -0.97 -43.80 9.82
N GLU A 248 -1.08 -42.96 10.83
CA GLU A 248 -0.44 -41.64 10.91
C GLU A 248 0.77 -41.58 11.88
N GLY A 249 1.21 -42.72 12.44
CA GLY A 249 2.36 -42.77 13.34
C GLY A 249 2.03 -43.11 14.79
N LEU A 250 2.99 -42.88 15.72
CA LEU A 250 2.93 -43.35 17.11
C LEU A 250 2.02 -42.51 18.02
N GLY A 251 1.71 -41.25 17.66
CA GLY A 251 0.83 -40.38 18.44
C GLY A 251 1.32 -40.03 19.85
N LEU A 252 2.65 -40.03 20.10
CA LEU A 252 3.22 -39.87 21.44
C LEU A 252 3.39 -38.38 21.80
N THR A 253 2.73 -37.91 22.83
CA THR A 253 2.95 -36.58 23.42
C THR A 253 4.17 -36.57 24.36
N ASN A 254 4.71 -35.38 24.68
CA ASN A 254 5.82 -35.24 25.63
C ASN A 254 5.56 -35.90 26.98
N ASP A 255 4.33 -35.81 27.49
CA ASP A 255 4.00 -36.38 28.78
C ASP A 255 3.88 -37.92 28.72
N LEU A 256 3.41 -38.43 27.57
CA LEU A 256 3.41 -39.87 27.36
C LEU A 256 4.83 -40.40 27.21
N LEU A 257 5.75 -39.70 26.52
CA LEU A 257 7.16 -40.03 26.46
C LEU A 257 7.80 -40.09 27.85
N LYS A 258 7.57 -39.08 28.70
CA LYS A 258 8.04 -39.10 30.10
C LYS A 258 7.52 -40.30 30.86
N THR A 259 6.23 -40.61 30.73
CA THR A 259 5.57 -41.73 31.38
C THR A 259 6.23 -43.05 30.93
N ILE A 260 6.43 -43.25 29.63
CA ILE A 260 7.12 -44.41 29.07
C ILE A 260 8.53 -44.57 29.68
N CYS A 261 9.31 -43.49 29.73
CA CYS A 261 10.66 -43.56 30.29
C CYS A 261 10.65 -43.83 31.84
N TYR A 262 9.69 -43.33 32.58
CA TYR A 262 9.55 -43.66 34.00
C TYR A 262 9.23 -45.15 34.19
N LEU A 263 8.31 -45.72 33.41
CA LEU A 263 7.96 -47.13 33.48
C LEU A 263 9.17 -48.02 33.08
N ASP A 264 9.96 -47.63 32.09
CA ASP A 264 11.16 -48.35 31.68
C ASP A 264 12.24 -48.33 32.78
N ARG A 265 12.48 -47.13 33.40
CA ARG A 265 13.44 -46.99 34.51
C ARG A 265 13.05 -47.80 35.74
N LEU A 266 11.73 -47.95 35.98
CA LEU A 266 11.20 -48.79 37.06
C LEU A 266 11.27 -50.30 36.72
N GLY A 267 11.76 -50.67 35.56
CA GLY A 267 11.84 -52.05 35.10
C GLY A 267 10.49 -52.71 34.80
N LEU A 268 9.44 -51.86 34.60
CA LEU A 268 8.10 -52.33 34.27
C LEU A 268 7.91 -52.64 32.79
N ILE A 269 8.76 -52.12 31.94
CA ILE A 269 8.85 -52.49 30.53
C ILE A 269 9.89 -53.63 30.39
N LYS A 270 9.44 -54.85 30.73
CA LYS A 270 10.32 -56.04 30.70
C LYS A 270 10.52 -56.51 29.24
#